data_dc4735515662822096457d12711ee8d2
#
_entry.id   dc4735515662822096457d12711ee8d2
#
_cell.length_a   1.000
_cell.length_b   1.000
_cell.length_c   1.000
_cell.angle_alpha   90.00
_cell.angle_beta   90.00
_cell.angle_gamma   90.00
#
_symmetry.space_group_name_H-M   'P 1'
#
loop_
_entity.id
_entity.type
_entity.pdbx_description
1 polymer ?
#
loop_
_entity_poly.entity_id
_entity_poly.type
_entity_poly.pdbx_seq_one_letter_code
_entity_poly.pdbx_strand_id
1 'polypeptide(L)'
;MKFVISSTELLKHLQSIGRVISSKNTLPILDNFLFDLSGNELKITASDLETTLVTTIELENVTDEGKVAVPARILMDMLKEFPEQPLTFDINMETLGIELNSENGKYNIVGQNPEDFPQIPEIKSEQETMLQLPSELVFQGIDKTIFATADDELRPVMNGIYVELANENLTFVATDAHKLVRYRRQDVSPGQESSFIFPKKPASLLRNILSREESQVEVSFDDKNVQFVLPGYKIVSRLTEGNYPNYDSVIPSDNPFKLTIDRLDF
;
A
#
# COMPACT_ATOMS: atom_id res chain seq x y z
N MET A 1 15.49 -20.66 10.52
CA MET A 1 15.39 -19.81 9.32
C MET A 1 16.69 -19.03 9.20
N LYS A 2 17.38 -19.11 8.03
CA LYS A 2 18.69 -18.47 7.87
C LYS A 2 18.89 -17.95 6.44
N PHE A 3 19.28 -16.67 6.32
CA PHE A 3 19.48 -16.02 5.02
C PHE A 3 20.43 -14.82 5.11
N VAL A 4 20.89 -14.36 3.94
CA VAL A 4 21.74 -13.16 3.81
C VAL A 4 21.03 -12.16 2.92
N ILE A 5 21.07 -10.88 3.31
CA ILE A 5 20.46 -9.77 2.56
C ILE A 5 21.28 -8.49 2.72
N SER A 6 21.26 -7.58 1.71
CA SER A 6 21.85 -6.25 1.84
C SER A 6 21.10 -5.38 2.85
N SER A 7 21.84 -4.69 3.72
CA SER A 7 21.28 -3.76 4.72
C SER A 7 20.43 -2.66 4.07
N THR A 8 20.91 -2.09 2.98
CA THR A 8 20.25 -0.99 2.27
C THR A 8 19.04 -1.45 1.48
N GLU A 9 19.08 -2.63 0.88
CA GLU A 9 17.96 -3.25 0.19
C GLU A 9 16.82 -3.54 1.16
N LEU A 10 17.13 -4.24 2.26
CA LEU A 10 16.13 -4.52 3.30
C LEU A 10 15.52 -3.24 3.85
N LEU A 11 16.36 -2.24 4.19
CA LEU A 11 15.87 -0.96 4.72
C LEU A 11 14.91 -0.26 3.74
N LYS A 12 15.23 -0.24 2.45
CA LYS A 12 14.38 0.35 1.40
C LYS A 12 12.98 -0.30 1.38
N HIS A 13 12.93 -1.63 1.42
CA HIS A 13 11.68 -2.37 1.43
C HIS A 13 10.88 -2.12 2.71
N LEU A 14 11.52 -2.21 3.88
CA LEU A 14 10.87 -1.96 5.18
C LEU A 14 10.39 -0.52 5.35
N GLN A 15 11.12 0.47 4.84
CA GLN A 15 10.67 1.87 4.84
C GLN A 15 9.42 2.08 3.99
N SER A 16 9.26 1.33 2.90
CA SER A 16 8.09 1.42 2.03
C SER A 16 6.85 0.88 2.72
N ILE A 17 6.93 -0.33 3.31
CA ILE A 17 5.78 -0.99 3.93
C ILE A 17 5.54 -0.57 5.39
N GLY A 18 6.58 -0.17 6.13
CA GLY A 18 6.50 0.17 7.54
C GLY A 18 5.63 1.39 7.86
N ARG A 19 5.32 2.20 6.84
CA ARG A 19 4.42 3.36 6.98
C ARG A 19 2.96 2.96 7.27
N VAL A 20 2.57 1.72 7.05
CA VAL A 20 1.24 1.22 7.39
C VAL A 20 1.11 1.03 8.90
N ILE A 21 2.20 0.67 9.58
CA ILE A 21 2.21 0.41 11.02
C ILE A 21 1.78 1.68 11.76
N SER A 22 0.69 1.57 12.49
CA SER A 22 0.13 2.67 13.28
C SER A 22 0.90 2.83 14.60
N SER A 23 1.04 4.06 15.08
CA SER A 23 1.53 4.31 16.46
C SER A 23 0.50 3.96 17.54
N LYS A 24 -0.73 3.58 17.16
CA LYS A 24 -1.86 3.27 18.05
C LYS A 24 -2.49 1.93 17.66
N ASN A 25 -1.66 0.89 17.46
CA ASN A 25 -2.18 -0.44 17.14
C ASN A 25 -2.96 -1.01 18.33
N THR A 26 -4.09 -1.64 18.03
CA THR A 26 -4.91 -2.35 19.04
C THR A 26 -4.33 -3.72 19.39
N LEU A 27 -3.60 -4.33 18.46
CA LEU A 27 -2.95 -5.62 18.64
C LEU A 27 -1.42 -5.42 18.63
N PRO A 28 -0.69 -5.82 19.69
CA PRO A 28 0.77 -5.65 19.76
C PRO A 28 1.55 -6.34 18.64
N ILE A 29 1.02 -7.42 18.08
CA ILE A 29 1.64 -8.14 16.96
C ILE A 29 1.80 -7.26 15.72
N LEU A 30 0.93 -6.27 15.52
CA LEU A 30 0.97 -5.33 14.40
C LEU A 30 2.11 -4.30 14.48
N ASP A 31 2.82 -4.25 15.60
CA ASP A 31 4.07 -3.49 15.71
C ASP A 31 5.28 -4.22 15.10
N ASN A 32 5.03 -5.39 14.50
CA ASN A 32 6.05 -6.23 13.88
C ASN A 32 5.86 -6.30 12.36
N PHE A 33 6.94 -6.60 11.68
CA PHE A 33 6.91 -7.14 10.34
C PHE A 33 6.80 -8.67 10.40
N LEU A 34 5.92 -9.25 9.61
CA LEU A 34 5.89 -10.69 9.42
C LEU A 34 6.86 -11.05 8.31
N PHE A 35 7.91 -11.78 8.64
CA PHE A 35 8.86 -12.35 7.69
C PHE A 35 8.42 -13.78 7.38
N ASP A 36 8.29 -14.11 6.10
CA ASP A 36 7.89 -15.42 5.59
C ASP A 36 8.84 -15.79 4.46
N LEU A 37 9.75 -16.71 4.72
CA LEU A 37 10.78 -17.16 3.78
C LEU A 37 10.43 -18.55 3.29
N SER A 38 10.19 -18.67 1.99
CA SER A 38 9.92 -19.92 1.31
C SER A 38 10.74 -20.00 0.02
N GLY A 39 11.54 -21.05 -0.13
CA GLY A 39 12.56 -21.12 -1.19
C GLY A 39 13.53 -19.95 -1.08
N ASN A 40 13.67 -19.19 -2.15
CA ASN A 40 14.48 -17.99 -2.21
C ASN A 40 13.67 -16.69 -2.05
N GLU A 41 12.36 -16.78 -1.79
CA GLU A 41 11.46 -15.64 -1.72
C GLU A 41 11.19 -15.25 -0.27
N LEU A 42 11.66 -14.08 0.12
CA LEU A 42 11.33 -13.46 1.41
C LEU A 42 10.16 -12.51 1.24
N LYS A 43 8.99 -12.89 1.73
CA LYS A 43 7.82 -12.03 1.86
C LYS A 43 7.84 -11.33 3.20
N ILE A 44 7.70 -10.01 3.18
CA ILE A 44 7.59 -9.22 4.40
C ILE A 44 6.26 -8.47 4.40
N THR A 45 5.47 -8.69 5.44
CA THR A 45 4.13 -8.12 5.58
C THR A 45 4.08 -7.13 6.75
N ALA A 46 3.40 -6.02 6.52
CA ALA A 46 3.02 -5.06 7.55
C ALA A 46 1.53 -4.73 7.44
N SER A 47 0.83 -4.57 8.57
CA SER A 47 -0.62 -4.35 8.58
C SER A 47 -1.06 -3.47 9.74
N ASP A 48 -2.22 -2.79 9.57
CA ASP A 48 -2.96 -2.13 10.65
C ASP A 48 -4.40 -2.64 10.78
N LEU A 49 -4.71 -3.81 10.19
CA LEU A 49 -6.01 -4.46 10.02
C LEU A 49 -6.86 -3.90 8.88
N GLU A 50 -6.78 -2.62 8.58
CA GLU A 50 -7.53 -1.98 7.48
C GLU A 50 -6.73 -2.01 6.17
N THR A 51 -5.41 -1.92 6.29
CA THR A 51 -4.48 -1.92 5.16
C THR A 51 -3.35 -2.90 5.44
N THR A 52 -3.04 -3.75 4.48
CA THR A 52 -1.90 -4.66 4.52
C THR A 52 -0.99 -4.39 3.33
N LEU A 53 0.29 -4.21 3.61
CA LEU A 53 1.35 -4.07 2.62
C LEU A 53 2.26 -5.29 2.69
N VAL A 54 2.55 -5.85 1.53
CA VAL A 54 3.50 -6.95 1.38
C VAL A 54 4.58 -6.50 0.41
N THR A 55 5.82 -6.79 0.74
CA THR A 55 6.94 -6.70 -0.19
C THR A 55 7.60 -8.06 -0.34
N THR A 56 8.08 -8.35 -1.54
CA THR A 56 8.75 -9.60 -1.88
C THR A 56 10.16 -9.30 -2.33
N ILE A 57 11.13 -10.02 -1.77
CA ILE A 57 12.56 -9.89 -2.09
C ILE A 57 13.08 -11.27 -2.47
N GLU A 58 13.74 -11.38 -3.61
CA GLU A 58 14.46 -12.58 -4.00
C GLU A 58 15.84 -12.62 -3.35
N LEU A 59 16.15 -13.70 -2.66
CA LEU A 59 17.40 -13.90 -1.94
C LEU A 59 18.30 -14.88 -2.71
N GLU A 60 19.59 -14.58 -2.77
CA GLU A 60 20.57 -15.47 -3.39
C GLU A 60 21.07 -16.56 -2.44
N ASN A 61 21.11 -16.27 -1.13
CA ASN A 61 21.74 -17.13 -0.10
C ASN A 61 20.72 -17.45 1.01
N VAL A 62 20.01 -18.54 0.82
CA VAL A 62 19.07 -19.11 1.80
C VAL A 62 19.56 -20.48 2.24
N THR A 63 19.55 -20.73 3.56
CA THR A 63 19.90 -22.03 4.12
C THR A 63 18.67 -22.75 4.67
N ASP A 64 17.83 -22.03 5.42
CA ASP A 64 16.65 -22.59 6.07
C ASP A 64 15.45 -21.64 5.94
N GLU A 65 14.29 -22.20 5.59
CA GLU A 65 13.01 -21.51 5.50
C GLU A 65 12.39 -21.26 6.88
N GLY A 66 11.31 -20.47 6.91
CA GLY A 66 10.54 -20.26 8.13
C GLY A 66 9.75 -18.97 8.15
N LYS A 67 9.06 -18.76 9.28
CA LYS A 67 8.17 -17.62 9.47
C LYS A 67 8.33 -17.05 10.88
N VAL A 68 8.45 -15.72 11.00
CA VAL A 68 8.63 -15.05 12.29
C VAL A 68 8.11 -13.61 12.22
N ALA A 69 7.53 -13.12 13.31
CA ALA A 69 7.21 -11.70 13.44
C ALA A 69 8.37 -10.95 14.10
N VAL A 70 8.90 -9.92 13.42
CA VAL A 70 10.12 -9.18 13.80
C VAL A 70 9.74 -7.77 14.23
N PRO A 71 10.16 -7.28 15.43
CA PRO A 71 9.85 -5.94 15.91
C PRO A 71 10.28 -4.85 14.92
N ALA A 72 9.30 -4.17 14.32
CA ALA A 72 9.54 -3.27 13.19
C ALA A 72 10.39 -2.07 13.55
N ARG A 73 10.12 -1.43 14.68
CA ARG A 73 10.83 -0.23 15.13
C ARG A 73 12.30 -0.53 15.42
N ILE A 74 12.56 -1.58 16.18
CA ILE A 74 13.93 -1.96 16.57
C ILE A 74 14.75 -2.30 15.32
N LEU A 75 14.18 -3.13 14.43
CA LEU A 75 14.87 -3.52 13.20
C LEU A 75 15.16 -2.31 12.31
N MET A 76 14.18 -1.44 12.08
CA MET A 76 14.36 -0.26 11.24
C MET A 76 15.36 0.73 11.83
N ASP A 77 15.38 0.93 13.15
CA ASP A 77 16.31 1.84 13.80
C ASP A 77 17.75 1.30 13.70
N MET A 78 17.93 -0.02 13.84
CA MET A 78 19.25 -0.66 13.61
C MET A 78 19.71 -0.53 12.16
N LEU A 79 18.83 -0.80 11.19
CA LEU A 79 19.19 -0.76 9.77
C LEU A 79 19.58 0.64 9.28
N LYS A 80 19.06 1.71 9.89
CA LYS A 80 19.45 3.09 9.57
C LYS A 80 20.89 3.42 9.93
N GLU A 81 21.43 2.73 10.94
CA GLU A 81 22.81 2.95 11.43
C GLU A 81 23.85 2.11 10.67
N PHE A 82 23.41 1.13 9.86
CA PHE A 82 24.33 0.32 9.09
C PHE A 82 24.72 0.99 7.77
N PRO A 83 26.03 0.98 7.41
CA PRO A 83 26.43 1.21 6.03
C PRO A 83 25.91 0.08 5.13
N GLU A 84 26.05 0.23 3.82
CA GLU A 84 25.76 -0.85 2.92
C GLU A 84 26.68 -2.05 3.16
N GLN A 85 26.09 -3.16 3.55
CA GLN A 85 26.80 -4.39 3.87
C GLN A 85 25.86 -5.60 3.83
N PRO A 86 26.38 -6.82 3.65
CA PRO A 86 25.59 -8.02 3.84
C PRO A 86 25.25 -8.22 5.32
N LEU A 87 24.01 -8.56 5.60
CA LEU A 87 23.50 -8.93 6.91
C LEU A 87 23.07 -10.38 6.89
N THR A 88 23.56 -11.18 7.82
CA THR A 88 23.11 -12.55 8.02
C THR A 88 22.09 -12.60 9.15
N PHE A 89 20.89 -13.03 8.82
CA PHE A 89 19.85 -13.36 9.77
C PHE A 89 19.95 -14.85 10.12
N ASP A 90 20.09 -15.17 11.40
CA ASP A 90 20.02 -16.53 11.94
C ASP A 90 18.92 -16.57 13.01
N ILE A 91 17.84 -17.27 12.70
CA ILE A 91 16.59 -17.22 13.47
C ILE A 91 16.29 -18.63 13.99
N ASN A 92 16.29 -18.76 15.30
CA ASN A 92 15.88 -19.98 15.97
C ASN A 92 14.37 -20.08 16.01
N MET A 93 13.80 -21.05 15.30
CA MET A 93 12.34 -21.20 15.14
C MET A 93 11.62 -21.73 16.40
N GLU A 94 12.38 -22.28 17.39
CA GLU A 94 11.79 -22.74 18.65
C GLU A 94 11.69 -21.60 19.67
N THR A 95 12.75 -20.78 19.77
CA THR A 95 12.83 -19.67 20.73
C THR A 95 12.42 -18.32 20.16
N LEU A 96 12.29 -18.22 18.84
CA LEU A 96 12.08 -16.98 18.08
C LEU A 96 13.20 -15.94 18.29
N GLY A 97 14.35 -16.38 18.77
CA GLY A 97 15.54 -15.54 18.87
C GLY A 97 16.13 -15.27 17.49
N ILE A 98 16.42 -14.01 17.21
CA ILE A 98 16.97 -13.53 15.93
C ILE A 98 18.37 -13.00 16.21
N GLU A 99 19.40 -13.67 15.69
CA GLU A 99 20.76 -13.16 15.67
C GLU A 99 21.00 -12.49 14.31
N LEU A 100 21.27 -11.19 14.34
CA LEU A 100 21.64 -10.41 13.16
C LEU A 100 23.15 -10.18 13.19
N ASN A 101 23.86 -10.77 12.24
CA ASN A 101 25.31 -10.63 12.08
C ASN A 101 25.63 -9.60 11.00
N SER A 102 26.41 -8.59 11.36
CA SER A 102 26.98 -7.58 10.48
C SER A 102 28.52 -7.70 10.46
N GLU A 103 29.18 -6.92 9.61
CA GLU A 103 30.65 -6.87 9.58
C GLU A 103 31.27 -6.45 10.93
N ASN A 104 30.57 -5.60 11.69
CA ASN A 104 31.11 -4.95 12.89
C ASN A 104 30.51 -5.48 14.19
N GLY A 105 29.60 -6.45 14.15
CA GLY A 105 29.02 -6.98 15.39
C GLY A 105 27.83 -7.90 15.19
N LYS A 106 27.36 -8.40 16.34
CA LYS A 106 26.21 -9.26 16.45
C LYS A 106 25.14 -8.58 17.29
N TYR A 107 23.92 -8.65 16.83
CA TYR A 107 22.75 -8.05 17.48
C TYR A 107 21.71 -9.13 17.71
N ASN A 108 21.09 -9.11 18.87
CA ASN A 108 20.06 -10.07 19.23
C ASN A 108 18.72 -9.36 19.40
N ILE A 109 17.71 -9.85 18.71
CA ILE A 109 16.33 -9.40 18.80
C ILE A 109 15.47 -10.60 19.15
N VAL A 110 14.39 -10.40 19.88
CA VAL A 110 13.40 -11.43 20.14
C VAL A 110 12.21 -11.20 19.22
N GLY A 111 11.94 -12.17 18.37
CA GLY A 111 10.74 -12.20 17.52
C GLY A 111 9.48 -12.61 18.30
N GLN A 112 8.34 -12.61 17.61
CA GLN A 112 7.06 -13.06 18.15
C GLN A 112 6.48 -14.17 17.26
N ASN A 113 5.48 -14.89 17.82
CA ASN A 113 4.85 -15.98 17.13
C ASN A 113 4.14 -15.48 15.83
N PRO A 114 4.51 -15.99 14.65
CA PRO A 114 3.90 -15.58 13.40
C PRO A 114 2.41 -15.94 13.27
N GLU A 115 1.94 -16.95 14.01
CA GLU A 115 0.54 -17.37 14.00
C GLU A 115 -0.41 -16.32 14.63
N ASP A 116 0.13 -15.41 15.44
CA ASP A 116 -0.64 -14.30 16.02
C ASP A 116 -0.87 -13.16 15.01
N PHE A 117 -0.18 -13.20 13.86
CA PHE A 117 -0.32 -12.16 12.84
C PHE A 117 -1.61 -12.39 12.04
N PRO A 118 -2.43 -11.34 11.80
CA PRO A 118 -3.68 -11.47 11.08
C PRO A 118 -3.49 -11.99 9.65
N GLN A 119 -4.43 -12.80 9.19
CA GLN A 119 -4.45 -13.23 7.80
C GLN A 119 -4.73 -12.04 6.86
N ILE A 120 -4.06 -12.03 5.72
CA ILE A 120 -4.31 -11.03 4.68
C ILE A 120 -5.68 -11.29 4.07
N PRO A 121 -6.57 -10.27 3.99
CA PRO A 121 -7.84 -10.43 3.32
C PRO A 121 -7.65 -10.86 1.87
N GLU A 122 -8.43 -11.83 1.43
CA GLU A 122 -8.47 -12.26 0.04
C GLU A 122 -9.68 -11.64 -0.67
N ILE A 123 -9.48 -11.19 -1.91
CA ILE A 123 -10.57 -10.76 -2.78
C ILE A 123 -11.36 -12.00 -3.19
N LYS A 124 -12.69 -11.95 -3.09
CA LYS A 124 -13.55 -13.09 -3.43
C LYS A 124 -13.73 -13.18 -4.93
N SER A 125 -13.24 -14.25 -5.54
CA SER A 125 -13.22 -14.48 -6.99
C SER A 125 -14.60 -14.43 -7.69
N GLU A 126 -15.70 -14.66 -6.98
CA GLU A 126 -17.06 -14.62 -7.56
C GLU A 126 -17.57 -13.19 -7.85
N GLN A 127 -16.95 -12.16 -7.25
CA GLN A 127 -17.32 -10.76 -7.37
C GLN A 127 -16.12 -9.88 -7.77
N GLU A 128 -15.05 -10.51 -8.18
CA GLU A 128 -13.80 -9.83 -8.49
C GLU A 128 -13.90 -9.02 -9.79
N THR A 129 -13.62 -7.75 -9.70
CA THR A 129 -13.32 -6.90 -10.83
C THR A 129 -11.81 -6.80 -10.98
N MET A 130 -11.26 -7.18 -12.12
CA MET A 130 -9.82 -7.15 -12.37
C MET A 130 -9.49 -6.20 -13.52
N LEU A 131 -8.49 -5.35 -13.34
CA LEU A 131 -8.00 -4.38 -14.31
C LEU A 131 -6.48 -4.39 -14.35
N GLN A 132 -5.92 -4.17 -15.54
CA GLN A 132 -4.49 -3.87 -15.71
C GLN A 132 -4.37 -2.40 -16.11
N LEU A 133 -3.71 -1.61 -15.28
CA LEU A 133 -3.57 -0.16 -15.48
C LEU A 133 -2.09 0.26 -15.46
N PRO A 134 -1.68 1.22 -16.29
CA PRO A 134 -0.36 1.82 -16.15
C PRO A 134 -0.17 2.43 -14.75
N SER A 135 0.96 2.19 -14.11
CA SER A 135 1.31 2.74 -12.77
C SER A 135 1.20 4.25 -12.72
N GLU A 136 1.66 4.93 -13.78
CA GLU A 136 1.56 6.38 -13.94
C GLU A 136 0.10 6.88 -13.93
N LEU A 137 -0.83 6.13 -14.53
CA LEU A 137 -2.24 6.50 -14.53
C LEU A 137 -2.83 6.46 -13.12
N VAL A 138 -2.56 5.36 -12.38
CA VAL A 138 -3.02 5.19 -10.99
C VAL A 138 -2.37 6.24 -10.09
N PHE A 139 -1.06 6.48 -10.25
CA PHE A 139 -0.34 7.53 -9.55
C PHE A 139 -0.98 8.90 -9.76
N GLN A 140 -1.21 9.31 -11.01
CA GLN A 140 -1.81 10.61 -11.33
C GLN A 140 -3.24 10.73 -10.82
N GLY A 141 -4.03 9.66 -10.92
CA GLY A 141 -5.39 9.63 -10.39
C GLY A 141 -5.42 9.93 -8.90
N ILE A 142 -4.56 9.30 -8.13
CA ILE A 142 -4.42 9.54 -6.69
C ILE A 142 -3.81 10.92 -6.41
N ASP A 143 -2.67 11.25 -7.02
CA ASP A 143 -1.92 12.48 -6.73
C ASP A 143 -2.74 13.74 -6.98
N LYS A 144 -3.53 13.75 -8.06
CA LYS A 144 -4.36 14.89 -8.44
C LYS A 144 -5.66 15.02 -7.66
N THR A 145 -6.02 14.05 -6.83
CA THR A 145 -7.30 14.06 -6.10
C THR A 145 -7.14 13.99 -4.59
N ILE A 146 -6.15 13.31 -4.07
CA ILE A 146 -5.99 13.01 -2.64
C ILE A 146 -6.02 14.24 -1.73
N PHE A 147 -5.50 15.38 -2.18
CA PHE A 147 -5.48 16.63 -1.40
C PHE A 147 -6.87 17.24 -1.18
N ALA A 148 -7.87 16.81 -1.97
CA ALA A 148 -9.24 17.25 -1.85
C ALA A 148 -10.10 16.33 -0.97
N THR A 149 -9.57 15.22 -0.45
CA THR A 149 -10.28 14.37 0.51
C THR A 149 -10.48 15.10 1.84
N ALA A 150 -11.54 14.75 2.56
CA ALA A 150 -11.78 15.23 3.91
C ALA A 150 -10.93 14.48 4.95
N ASP A 151 -10.94 15.00 6.18
CA ASP A 151 -10.53 14.31 7.41
C ASP A 151 -11.68 14.53 8.42
N ASP A 152 -12.84 13.89 8.20
CA ASP A 152 -14.08 14.12 8.93
C ASP A 152 -14.71 12.79 9.32
N GLU A 153 -14.72 12.47 10.61
CA GLU A 153 -15.28 11.22 11.14
C GLU A 153 -16.80 11.10 10.95
N LEU A 154 -17.50 12.21 10.77
CA LEU A 154 -18.95 12.24 10.55
C LEU A 154 -19.31 11.94 9.08
N ARG A 155 -18.38 12.09 8.16
CA ARG A 155 -18.57 11.86 6.73
C ARG A 155 -17.46 10.98 6.15
N PRO A 156 -17.34 9.73 6.61
CA PRO A 156 -16.22 8.84 6.25
C PRO A 156 -16.10 8.60 4.74
N VAL A 157 -17.19 8.65 3.99
CA VAL A 157 -17.19 8.52 2.52
C VAL A 157 -16.35 9.60 1.82
N MET A 158 -16.19 10.79 2.42
CA MET A 158 -15.35 11.87 1.88
C MET A 158 -13.87 11.74 2.29
N ASN A 159 -13.54 10.84 3.22
CA ASN A 159 -12.16 10.58 3.65
C ASN A 159 -11.42 9.64 2.69
N GLY A 160 -11.89 9.52 1.47
CA GLY A 160 -11.32 8.69 0.42
C GLY A 160 -11.49 9.29 -0.96
N ILE A 161 -10.87 8.62 -1.92
CA ILE A 161 -10.99 8.93 -3.34
C ILE A 161 -12.07 8.02 -3.92
N TYR A 162 -13.11 8.58 -4.49
CA TYR A 162 -14.10 7.84 -5.25
C TYR A 162 -13.51 7.51 -6.62
N VAL A 163 -13.40 6.23 -6.90
CA VAL A 163 -12.93 5.69 -8.18
C VAL A 163 -14.14 5.13 -8.91
N GLU A 164 -14.41 5.69 -10.07
CA GLU A 164 -15.55 5.32 -10.93
C GLU A 164 -15.03 4.77 -12.24
N LEU A 165 -15.40 3.54 -12.52
CA LEU A 165 -15.16 2.85 -13.78
C LEU A 165 -16.40 2.98 -14.65
N ALA A 166 -16.21 3.42 -15.89
CA ALA A 166 -17.24 3.39 -16.92
C ALA A 166 -16.68 2.66 -18.15
N ASN A 167 -17.55 2.31 -19.09
CA ASN A 167 -17.13 1.56 -20.27
C ASN A 167 -15.96 2.20 -21.02
N GLU A 168 -15.92 3.54 -21.11
CA GLU A 168 -14.96 4.29 -21.91
C GLU A 168 -14.09 5.28 -21.11
N ASN A 169 -14.14 5.26 -19.78
CA ASN A 169 -13.32 6.15 -18.97
C ASN A 169 -13.13 5.63 -17.54
N LEU A 170 -12.08 6.13 -16.89
CA LEU A 170 -11.79 5.97 -15.48
C LEU A 170 -11.75 7.34 -14.82
N THR A 171 -12.54 7.53 -13.78
CA THR A 171 -12.65 8.83 -13.09
C THR A 171 -12.26 8.69 -11.61
N PHE A 172 -11.45 9.62 -11.14
CA PHE A 172 -11.11 9.77 -9.73
C PHE A 172 -11.74 11.06 -9.22
N VAL A 173 -12.43 11.01 -8.09
CA VAL A 173 -13.10 12.16 -7.49
C VAL A 173 -12.77 12.25 -6.02
N ALA A 174 -12.50 13.45 -5.54
CA ALA A 174 -12.39 13.73 -4.12
C ALA A 174 -13.01 15.07 -3.77
N THR A 175 -13.65 15.14 -2.60
CA THR A 175 -14.24 16.36 -2.06
C THR A 175 -14.26 16.36 -0.53
N ASP A 176 -14.12 17.54 0.06
CA ASP A 176 -14.33 17.79 1.49
C ASP A 176 -15.57 18.67 1.74
N ALA A 177 -16.44 18.80 0.75
CA ALA A 177 -17.61 19.67 0.68
C ALA A 177 -17.30 21.17 0.43
N HIS A 178 -16.03 21.61 0.46
CA HIS A 178 -15.62 22.99 0.15
C HIS A 178 -14.88 23.09 -1.17
N LYS A 179 -14.14 22.05 -1.52
CA LYS A 179 -13.48 21.88 -2.81
C LYS A 179 -13.84 20.52 -3.41
N LEU A 180 -13.86 20.44 -4.71
CA LEU A 180 -14.08 19.18 -5.46
C LEU A 180 -13.07 19.10 -6.58
N VAL A 181 -12.46 17.94 -6.70
CA VAL A 181 -11.61 17.60 -7.84
C VAL A 181 -12.17 16.37 -8.53
N ARG A 182 -12.31 16.45 -9.85
CA ARG A 182 -12.62 15.33 -10.73
C ARG A 182 -11.49 15.20 -11.75
N TYR A 183 -10.81 14.07 -11.73
CA TYR A 183 -9.76 13.71 -12.69
C TYR A 183 -10.24 12.53 -13.52
N ARG A 184 -10.56 12.77 -14.80
CA ARG A 184 -11.11 11.77 -15.73
C ARG A 184 -10.10 11.44 -16.81
N ARG A 185 -9.91 10.13 -17.04
CA ARG A 185 -9.08 9.56 -18.11
C ARG A 185 -9.99 8.89 -19.12
N GLN A 186 -9.88 9.35 -20.39
CA GLN A 186 -10.65 8.85 -21.53
C GLN A 186 -9.80 7.98 -22.46
N ASP A 187 -8.55 7.78 -22.13
CA ASP A 187 -7.58 6.95 -22.84
C ASP A 187 -7.50 5.51 -22.28
N VAL A 188 -8.40 5.17 -21.38
CA VAL A 188 -8.60 3.82 -20.82
C VAL A 188 -10.06 3.45 -20.89
N SER A 189 -10.30 2.19 -21.21
CA SER A 189 -11.65 1.61 -21.33
C SER A 189 -11.74 0.39 -20.40
N PRO A 190 -12.21 0.56 -19.15
CA PRO A 190 -12.40 -0.55 -18.22
C PRO A 190 -13.35 -1.64 -18.72
N GLY A 191 -14.27 -1.29 -19.64
CA GLY A 191 -15.21 -2.23 -20.24
C GLY A 191 -16.34 -2.68 -19.32
N GLN A 192 -16.48 -2.04 -18.16
CA GLN A 192 -17.49 -2.36 -17.15
C GLN A 192 -17.81 -1.13 -16.32
N GLU A 193 -19.00 -1.12 -15.72
CA GLU A 193 -19.43 -0.08 -14.81
C GLU A 193 -19.31 -0.58 -13.37
N SER A 194 -18.48 0.08 -12.59
CA SER A 194 -18.28 -0.21 -11.17
C SER A 194 -17.71 1.01 -10.47
N SER A 195 -17.73 1.01 -9.14
CA SER A 195 -17.11 2.08 -8.37
C SER A 195 -16.76 1.64 -6.94
N PHE A 196 -15.78 2.32 -6.36
CA PHE A 196 -15.41 2.12 -4.96
C PHE A 196 -14.83 3.40 -4.34
N ILE A 197 -14.82 3.46 -3.01
CA ILE A 197 -14.20 4.56 -2.27
C ILE A 197 -12.89 4.05 -1.66
N PHE A 198 -11.78 4.52 -2.21
CA PHE A 198 -10.43 4.16 -1.75
C PHE A 198 -9.99 5.07 -0.62
N PRO A 199 -9.76 4.56 0.62
CA PRO A 199 -9.46 5.41 1.76
C PRO A 199 -8.16 6.18 1.59
N LYS A 200 -8.08 7.37 2.17
CA LYS A 200 -6.96 8.32 2.06
C LYS A 200 -5.62 7.73 2.48
N LYS A 201 -5.57 6.98 3.60
CA LYS A 201 -4.30 6.41 4.11
C LYS A 201 -3.68 5.43 3.12
N PRO A 202 -4.34 4.33 2.71
CA PRO A 202 -3.78 3.41 1.73
C PRO A 202 -3.54 4.05 0.35
N ALA A 203 -4.37 5.01 -0.08
CA ALA A 203 -4.11 5.77 -1.29
C ALA A 203 -2.79 6.56 -1.21
N SER A 204 -2.48 7.17 -0.07
CA SER A 204 -1.21 7.86 0.15
C SER A 204 -0.01 6.90 0.16
N LEU A 205 -0.18 5.71 0.73
CA LEU A 205 0.86 4.67 0.74
C LEU A 205 1.14 4.17 -0.69
N LEU A 206 0.09 3.84 -1.44
CA LEU A 206 0.19 3.41 -2.83
C LEU A 206 0.86 4.48 -3.70
N ARG A 207 0.45 5.76 -3.57
CA ARG A 207 1.08 6.87 -4.28
C ARG A 207 2.60 6.95 -4.08
N ASN A 208 3.07 6.72 -2.86
CA ASN A 208 4.51 6.76 -2.56
C ASN A 208 5.28 5.60 -3.24
N ILE A 209 4.67 4.43 -3.36
CA ILE A 209 5.26 3.29 -4.07
C ILE A 209 5.27 3.58 -5.57
N LEU A 210 4.13 4.00 -6.12
CA LEU A 210 3.97 4.27 -7.55
C LEU A 210 4.83 5.42 -8.08
N SER A 211 5.27 6.35 -7.22
CA SER A 211 6.08 7.51 -7.64
C SER A 211 7.41 7.15 -8.31
N ARG A 212 7.84 5.91 -8.24
CA ARG A 212 9.09 5.38 -8.81
C ARG A 212 8.89 4.15 -9.68
N GLU A 213 7.64 3.86 -10.01
CA GLU A 213 7.24 2.65 -10.70
C GLU A 213 6.73 2.98 -12.10
N GLU A 214 7.25 2.29 -13.11
CA GLU A 214 6.87 2.48 -14.53
C GLU A 214 6.16 1.25 -15.11
N SER A 215 5.82 0.26 -14.27
CA SER A 215 5.18 -1.00 -14.66
C SER A 215 3.66 -0.89 -14.84
N GLN A 216 3.03 -2.03 -15.09
CA GLN A 216 1.59 -2.19 -14.96
C GLN A 216 1.23 -2.52 -13.51
N VAL A 217 0.09 -2.04 -13.09
CA VAL A 217 -0.54 -2.37 -11.81
C VAL A 217 -1.77 -3.21 -12.09
N GLU A 218 -1.81 -4.39 -11.49
CA GLU A 218 -3.03 -5.18 -11.45
C GLU A 218 -3.88 -4.67 -10.29
N VAL A 219 -5.11 -4.28 -10.60
CA VAL A 219 -6.09 -3.79 -9.64
C VAL A 219 -7.25 -4.76 -9.58
N SER A 220 -7.47 -5.36 -8.42
CA SER A 220 -8.62 -6.23 -8.17
C SER A 220 -9.41 -5.68 -6.99
N PHE A 221 -10.73 -5.74 -7.06
CA PHE A 221 -11.59 -5.33 -5.96
C PHE A 221 -12.91 -6.09 -5.92
N ASP A 222 -13.49 -6.17 -4.74
CA ASP A 222 -14.85 -6.62 -4.46
C ASP A 222 -15.62 -5.50 -3.72
N ASP A 223 -16.74 -5.83 -3.10
CA ASP A 223 -17.57 -4.89 -2.33
C ASP A 223 -16.91 -4.38 -1.03
N LYS A 224 -15.85 -5.01 -0.55
CA LYS A 224 -15.22 -4.73 0.75
C LYS A 224 -13.76 -4.34 0.66
N ASN A 225 -13.03 -4.87 -0.32
CA ASN A 225 -11.59 -4.76 -0.38
C ASN A 225 -11.13 -4.36 -1.78
N VAL A 226 -9.99 -3.70 -1.85
CA VAL A 226 -9.24 -3.47 -3.09
C VAL A 226 -7.81 -3.98 -2.90
N GLN A 227 -7.27 -4.56 -3.95
CA GLN A 227 -5.90 -5.05 -4.04
C GLN A 227 -5.19 -4.39 -5.22
N PHE A 228 -3.95 -3.99 -5.00
CA PHE A 228 -3.03 -3.53 -6.04
C PHE A 228 -1.80 -4.41 -6.00
N VAL A 229 -1.46 -5.03 -7.14
CA VAL A 229 -0.26 -5.85 -7.29
C VAL A 229 0.64 -5.21 -8.34
N LEU A 230 1.89 -5.05 -7.99
CA LEU A 230 2.95 -4.49 -8.83
C LEU A 230 4.27 -5.20 -8.52
N PRO A 231 5.33 -5.07 -9.34
CA PRO A 231 6.58 -5.77 -9.10
C PRO A 231 7.12 -5.54 -7.69
N GLY A 232 7.30 -6.62 -6.94
CA GLY A 232 7.84 -6.60 -5.57
C GLY A 232 6.90 -6.05 -4.49
N TYR A 233 5.66 -5.62 -4.82
CA TYR A 233 4.71 -5.09 -3.83
C TYR A 233 3.28 -5.57 -4.06
N LYS A 234 2.58 -5.77 -2.96
CA LYS A 234 1.13 -6.00 -2.92
C LYS A 234 0.52 -5.15 -1.81
N ILE A 235 -0.57 -4.45 -2.13
CA ILE A 235 -1.35 -3.65 -1.18
C ILE A 235 -2.75 -4.20 -1.17
N VAL A 236 -3.28 -4.52 0.00
CA VAL A 236 -4.69 -4.86 0.20
C VAL A 236 -5.27 -3.86 1.19
N SER A 237 -6.41 -3.28 0.87
CA SER A 237 -7.09 -2.33 1.73
C SER A 237 -8.59 -2.58 1.78
N ARG A 238 -9.17 -2.43 2.96
CA ARG A 238 -10.63 -2.29 3.07
C ARG A 238 -11.07 -1.02 2.36
N LEU A 239 -12.24 -1.10 1.75
CA LEU A 239 -12.91 0.04 1.12
C LEU A 239 -13.76 0.79 2.15
N THR A 240 -13.97 2.07 1.94
CA THR A 240 -14.93 2.84 2.73
C THR A 240 -16.35 2.50 2.28
N GLU A 241 -17.15 1.97 3.20
CA GLU A 241 -18.54 1.63 2.92
C GLU A 241 -19.42 2.89 2.83
N GLY A 242 -20.42 2.86 1.94
CA GLY A 242 -21.42 3.90 1.78
C GLY A 242 -21.51 4.48 0.38
N ASN A 243 -22.47 5.37 0.17
CA ASN A 243 -22.67 6.04 -1.12
C ASN A 243 -21.89 7.34 -1.16
N TYR A 244 -21.06 7.49 -2.20
CA TYR A 244 -20.39 8.76 -2.45
C TYR A 244 -21.42 9.83 -2.86
N PRO A 245 -21.27 11.11 -2.47
CA PRO A 245 -22.18 12.17 -2.86
C PRO A 245 -22.29 12.31 -4.39
N ASN A 246 -23.46 12.71 -4.87
CA ASN A 246 -23.64 13.01 -6.28
C ASN A 246 -22.86 14.29 -6.65
N TYR A 247 -21.58 14.10 -6.98
CA TYR A 247 -20.64 15.17 -7.26
C TYR A 247 -20.94 15.91 -8.58
N ASP A 248 -21.54 15.24 -9.56
CA ASP A 248 -21.88 15.88 -10.84
C ASP A 248 -22.93 16.99 -10.69
N SER A 249 -23.81 16.85 -9.69
CA SER A 249 -24.86 17.85 -9.43
C SER A 249 -24.32 19.21 -8.96
N VAL A 250 -23.10 19.25 -8.44
CA VAL A 250 -22.48 20.50 -7.93
C VAL A 250 -21.49 21.12 -8.93
N ILE A 251 -21.23 20.46 -10.05
CA ILE A 251 -20.37 20.99 -11.12
C ILE A 251 -21.23 21.88 -12.03
N PRO A 252 -20.98 23.21 -12.11
CA PRO A 252 -21.74 24.10 -12.97
C PRO A 252 -21.59 23.70 -14.45
N SER A 253 -22.70 23.50 -15.14
CA SER A 253 -22.74 23.16 -16.59
C SER A 253 -23.01 24.36 -17.47
N ASP A 254 -23.77 25.36 -16.96
CA ASP A 254 -24.28 26.47 -17.74
C ASP A 254 -23.62 27.80 -17.38
N ASN A 255 -22.30 27.91 -17.64
CA ASN A 255 -21.58 29.16 -17.45
C ASN A 255 -21.58 30.00 -18.74
N PRO A 256 -22.16 31.20 -18.74
CA PRO A 256 -22.25 32.07 -19.94
C PRO A 256 -20.87 32.69 -20.29
N PHE A 257 -19.94 32.70 -19.35
CA PHE A 257 -18.62 33.26 -19.55
C PHE A 257 -17.53 32.19 -19.51
N LYS A 258 -16.59 32.28 -20.45
CA LYS A 258 -15.45 31.40 -20.57
C LYS A 258 -14.16 32.22 -20.65
N LEU A 259 -13.22 31.94 -19.76
CA LEU A 259 -11.86 32.48 -19.79
C LEU A 259 -10.90 31.35 -20.19
N THR A 260 -10.02 31.65 -21.15
CA THR A 260 -8.90 30.76 -21.50
C THR A 260 -7.59 31.47 -21.13
N ILE A 261 -6.82 30.82 -20.27
CA ILE A 261 -5.52 31.37 -19.80
C ILE A 261 -4.48 30.25 -19.79
N ASP A 262 -3.23 30.59 -20.05
CA ASP A 262 -2.14 29.64 -19.85
C ASP A 262 -1.99 29.30 -18.35
N ARG A 263 -1.80 28.00 -18.07
CA ARG A 263 -1.69 27.53 -16.70
C ARG A 263 -0.50 28.12 -15.94
N LEU A 264 0.61 28.41 -16.66
CA LEU A 264 1.82 28.95 -16.05
C LEU A 264 1.73 30.45 -15.79
N ASP A 265 0.82 31.14 -16.50
CA ASP A 265 0.56 32.59 -16.36
C ASP A 265 -0.43 32.87 -15.22
N PHE A 266 -1.20 31.85 -14.77
CA PHE A 266 -2.17 31.93 -13.67
C PHE A 266 -1.55 31.58 -12.32
#